data_d0498a7697d8ddcb5d8d67f86ee5713e
#
_entry.id   d0498a7697d8ddcb5d8d67f86ee5713e
#
_cell.length_a   1.000
_cell.length_b   1.000
_cell.length_c   1.000
_cell.angle_alpha   90.00
_cell.angle_beta   90.00
_cell.angle_gamma   90.00
#
_symmetry.space_group_name_H-M   'P 1'
#
loop_
_entity.id
_entity.type
_entity.pdbx_description
1 polymer ?
#
loop_
_entity_poly.entity_id
_entity_poly.type
_entity_poly.pdbx_seq_one_letter_code
_entity_poly.pdbx_strand_id
1 'polypeptide(L)'
;EVAVLPTMLFIQVGGTHEMEGSAQPSSQLDMAARVDEIAGLARAGAISPRDAVDAVHAARNQPPRFGSVPTILGYSLTSAGFGMVIEPTWKALLAHLFLGLVVGLIVAINRPFPNLTPILPTVSAVVVTLLATWFVADVADDGLLRIISPALIAMLPGMALVIGPIELAG
;
A
#
# COMPACT_ATOMS: atom_id res chain seq x y z
N GLU A 1 -22.68 -10.42 17.67
CA GLU A 1 -22.45 -8.96 17.60
C GLU A 1 -21.08 -8.74 16.98
N VAL A 2 -20.97 -7.85 16.02
CA VAL A 2 -19.71 -7.57 15.32
C VAL A 2 -19.40 -6.10 15.53
N ALA A 3 -18.27 -5.82 16.17
CA ALA A 3 -17.72 -4.47 16.29
C ALA A 3 -16.45 -4.36 15.42
N VAL A 4 -16.42 -3.41 14.51
CA VAL A 4 -15.30 -3.18 13.60
C VAL A 4 -14.58 -1.92 14.07
N LEU A 5 -13.33 -2.07 14.48
CA LEU A 5 -12.40 -0.95 14.66
C LEU A 5 -11.45 -0.89 13.46
N PRO A 6 -10.83 0.26 13.16
CA PRO A 6 -10.00 0.43 11.96
C PRO A 6 -8.89 -0.61 11.78
N THR A 7 -8.42 -1.18 12.89
CA THR A 7 -7.31 -2.15 12.92
C THR A 7 -7.69 -3.47 13.59
N MET A 8 -8.92 -3.63 14.10
CA MET A 8 -9.34 -4.81 14.85
C MET A 8 -10.80 -5.15 14.53
N LEU A 9 -11.05 -6.43 14.31
CA LEU A 9 -12.38 -6.99 14.16
C LEU A 9 -12.71 -7.79 15.41
N PHE A 10 -13.77 -7.42 16.13
CA PHE A 10 -14.30 -8.17 17.26
C PHE A 10 -15.50 -8.97 16.79
N ILE A 11 -15.42 -10.29 16.87
CA ILE A 11 -16.54 -11.18 16.57
C ILE A 11 -16.96 -11.89 17.85
N GLN A 12 -18.21 -11.72 18.24
CA GLN A 12 -18.82 -12.46 19.35
C GLN A 12 -19.76 -13.51 18.79
N VAL A 13 -19.41 -14.78 18.96
CA VAL A 13 -20.24 -15.93 18.61
C VAL A 13 -20.45 -16.77 19.85
N GLY A 14 -21.70 -16.94 20.27
CA GLY A 14 -22.06 -17.88 21.34
C GLY A 14 -21.41 -17.64 22.71
N GLY A 15 -21.07 -16.39 23.05
CA GLY A 15 -20.48 -16.04 24.34
C GLY A 15 -18.94 -16.13 24.42
N THR A 16 -18.28 -16.52 23.34
CA THR A 16 -16.81 -16.52 23.22
C THR A 16 -16.36 -15.28 22.44
N HIS A 17 -15.39 -14.56 22.98
CA HIS A 17 -14.79 -13.42 22.31
C HIS A 17 -13.55 -13.90 21.55
N GLU A 18 -13.57 -13.91 20.23
CA GLU A 18 -12.38 -14.06 19.43
C GLU A 18 -11.93 -12.68 18.94
N MET A 19 -10.72 -12.31 19.30
CA MET A 19 -10.04 -11.14 18.78
C MET A 19 -9.18 -11.58 17.61
N GLU A 20 -9.57 -11.27 16.41
CA GLU A 20 -8.68 -11.38 15.25
C GLU A 20 -8.12 -10.01 14.92
N GLY A 21 -6.89 -9.79 15.28
CA GLY A 21 -6.13 -8.61 14.88
C GLY A 21 -5.82 -8.68 13.39
N SER A 22 -6.61 -8.07 12.57
CA SER A 22 -6.28 -7.90 11.17
C SER A 22 -5.52 -6.61 10.98
N ALA A 23 -4.24 -6.71 11.14
CA ALA A 23 -3.41 -5.62 10.70
C ALA A 23 -2.96 -5.90 9.29
N GLN A 24 -3.38 -5.42 8.31
CA GLN A 24 -2.75 -4.99 7.06
C GLN A 24 -3.79 -4.89 5.97
N PRO A 25 -4.09 -3.68 5.52
CA PRO A 25 -4.71 -3.53 4.23
C PRO A 25 -3.69 -4.02 3.20
N SER A 26 -3.79 -5.27 2.79
CA SER A 26 -3.14 -5.67 1.56
C SER A 26 -3.80 -4.85 0.47
N SER A 27 -3.06 -3.95 -0.11
CA SER A 27 -3.49 -3.10 -1.23
C SER A 27 -3.74 -3.89 -2.54
N GLN A 28 -4.01 -5.18 -2.43
CA GLN A 28 -4.39 -6.03 -3.56
C GLN A 28 -5.89 -5.89 -3.77
N LEU A 29 -6.28 -4.96 -4.62
CA LEU A 29 -7.66 -4.74 -5.03
C LEU A 29 -8.32 -6.03 -5.54
N ASP A 30 -7.55 -6.91 -6.18
CA ASP A 30 -8.01 -8.21 -6.65
C ASP A 30 -8.44 -9.12 -5.49
N MET A 31 -7.70 -9.11 -4.38
CA MET A 31 -8.05 -9.85 -3.18
C MET A 31 -9.29 -9.26 -2.50
N ALA A 32 -9.36 -7.94 -2.40
CA ALA A 32 -10.52 -7.26 -1.84
C ALA A 32 -11.79 -7.58 -2.64
N ALA A 33 -11.73 -7.55 -3.97
CA ALA A 33 -12.87 -7.90 -4.83
C ALA A 33 -13.30 -9.36 -4.65
N ARG A 34 -12.34 -10.30 -4.53
CA ARG A 34 -12.63 -11.70 -4.26
C ARG A 34 -13.26 -11.93 -2.90
N VAL A 35 -12.76 -11.27 -1.86
CA VAL A 35 -13.32 -11.36 -0.52
C VAL A 35 -14.74 -10.81 -0.48
N ASP A 36 -15.00 -9.69 -1.18
CA ASP A 36 -16.35 -9.12 -1.28
C ASP A 36 -17.33 -10.07 -2.01
N GLU A 37 -16.89 -10.71 -3.10
CA GLU A 37 -17.67 -11.73 -3.80
C GLU A 37 -18.04 -12.91 -2.87
N ILE A 38 -17.03 -13.45 -2.14
CA ILE A 38 -17.25 -14.55 -1.18
C ILE A 38 -18.22 -14.12 -0.08
N ALA A 39 -18.06 -12.89 0.44
CA ALA A 39 -18.96 -12.34 1.45
C ALA A 39 -20.39 -12.19 0.92
N GLY A 40 -20.55 -11.80 -0.36
CA GLY A 40 -21.84 -11.76 -1.03
C GLY A 40 -22.52 -13.13 -1.11
N LEU A 41 -21.77 -14.15 -1.53
CA LEU A 41 -22.26 -15.53 -1.60
C LEU A 41 -22.63 -16.10 -0.21
N ALA A 42 -21.83 -15.79 0.81
CA ALA A 42 -22.10 -16.21 2.18
C ALA A 42 -23.37 -15.54 2.75
N ARG A 43 -23.56 -14.24 2.51
CA ARG A 43 -24.78 -13.52 2.91
C ARG A 43 -26.04 -14.05 2.20
N ALA A 44 -25.89 -14.48 0.96
CA ALA A 44 -26.98 -15.09 0.18
C ALA A 44 -27.26 -16.55 0.59
N GLY A 45 -26.47 -17.15 1.49
CA GLY A 45 -26.57 -18.56 1.85
C GLY A 45 -26.18 -19.52 0.73
N ALA A 46 -25.47 -19.02 -0.31
CA ALA A 46 -25.09 -19.80 -1.48
C ALA A 46 -23.85 -20.69 -1.24
N ILE A 47 -23.09 -20.42 -0.18
CA ILE A 47 -21.95 -21.25 0.23
C ILE A 47 -22.01 -21.54 1.72
N SER A 48 -21.45 -22.69 2.13
CA SER A 48 -21.37 -23.04 3.55
C SER A 48 -20.35 -22.15 4.29
N PRO A 49 -20.47 -21.94 5.62
CA PRO A 49 -19.50 -21.17 6.39
C PRO A 49 -18.06 -21.71 6.28
N ARG A 50 -17.90 -23.04 6.20
CA ARG A 50 -16.58 -23.66 6.02
C ARG A 50 -15.99 -23.36 4.66
N ASP A 51 -16.78 -23.51 3.59
CA ASP A 51 -16.33 -23.25 2.24
C ASP A 51 -16.00 -21.76 2.07
N ALA A 52 -16.73 -20.86 2.74
CA ALA A 52 -16.42 -19.43 2.73
C ALA A 52 -15.05 -19.13 3.37
N VAL A 53 -14.75 -19.75 4.52
CA VAL A 53 -13.44 -19.60 5.18
C VAL A 53 -12.32 -20.14 4.30
N ASP A 54 -12.48 -21.33 3.73
CA ASP A 54 -11.49 -21.94 2.84
C ASP A 54 -11.28 -21.10 1.57
N ALA A 55 -12.34 -20.54 1.01
CA ALA A 55 -12.25 -19.64 -0.14
C ALA A 55 -11.51 -18.34 0.19
N VAL A 56 -11.72 -17.75 1.37
CA VAL A 56 -10.97 -16.57 1.83
C VAL A 56 -9.49 -16.91 2.03
N HIS A 57 -9.16 -18.06 2.64
CA HIS A 57 -7.78 -18.51 2.78
C HIS A 57 -7.12 -18.74 1.42
N ALA A 58 -7.82 -19.32 0.47
CA ALA A 58 -7.33 -19.50 -0.90
C ALA A 58 -7.09 -18.16 -1.58
N ALA A 59 -7.99 -17.17 -1.41
CA ALA A 59 -7.84 -15.83 -1.96
C ALA A 59 -6.60 -15.10 -1.39
N ARG A 60 -6.33 -15.26 -0.09
CA ARG A 60 -5.16 -14.66 0.60
C ARG A 60 -3.83 -15.25 0.13
N ASN A 61 -3.82 -16.52 -0.26
CA ASN A 61 -2.61 -17.23 -0.69
C ASN A 61 -2.35 -17.11 -2.21
N GLN A 62 -3.16 -16.35 -2.95
CA GLN A 62 -2.94 -16.14 -4.37
C GLN A 62 -1.68 -15.29 -4.61
N PRO A 63 -0.86 -15.66 -5.61
CA PRO A 63 0.28 -14.85 -5.97
C PRO A 63 -0.18 -13.47 -6.47
N PRO A 64 0.59 -12.40 -6.22
CA PRO A 64 0.23 -11.08 -6.68
C PRO A 64 0.14 -11.04 -8.20
N ARG A 65 -0.91 -10.40 -8.72
CA ARG A 65 -1.19 -10.29 -10.16
C ARG A 65 -0.05 -9.67 -10.95
N PHE A 66 0.65 -8.72 -10.35
CA PHE A 66 1.77 -8.03 -10.97
C PHE A 66 3.10 -8.54 -10.43
N GLY A 67 3.99 -8.90 -11.34
CA GLY A 67 5.38 -9.24 -11.03
C GLY A 67 6.18 -8.04 -10.52
N SER A 68 7.48 -8.25 -10.27
CA SER A 68 8.36 -7.18 -9.77
C SER A 68 8.55 -6.05 -10.79
N VAL A 69 8.67 -6.36 -12.07
CA VAL A 69 8.89 -5.35 -13.12
C VAL A 69 7.72 -4.36 -13.24
N PRO A 70 6.46 -4.79 -13.41
CA PRO A 70 5.32 -3.86 -13.41
C PRO A 70 5.21 -3.04 -12.13
N THR A 71 5.59 -3.60 -10.97
CA THR A 71 5.58 -2.87 -9.71
C THR A 71 6.62 -1.74 -9.73
N ILE A 72 7.86 -2.02 -10.12
CA ILE A 72 8.93 -1.02 -10.20
C ILE A 72 8.53 0.11 -11.16
N LEU A 73 8.02 -0.24 -12.35
CA LEU A 73 7.56 0.75 -13.32
C LEU A 73 6.37 1.56 -12.80
N GLY A 74 5.44 0.93 -12.08
CA GLY A 74 4.31 1.61 -11.45
C GLY A 74 4.75 2.67 -10.46
N TYR A 75 5.67 2.36 -9.55
CA TYR A 75 6.23 3.34 -8.61
C TYR A 75 6.96 4.48 -9.33
N SER A 76 7.75 4.17 -10.36
CA SER A 76 8.46 5.16 -11.16
C SER A 76 7.49 6.13 -11.87
N LEU A 77 6.46 5.60 -12.53
CA LEU A 77 5.46 6.41 -13.23
C LEU A 77 4.60 7.23 -12.26
N THR A 78 4.23 6.66 -11.11
CA THR A 78 3.48 7.38 -10.09
C THR A 78 4.29 8.55 -9.55
N SER A 79 5.56 8.33 -9.22
CA SER A 79 6.47 9.39 -8.77
C SER A 79 6.60 10.49 -9.83
N ALA A 80 6.78 10.12 -11.09
CA ALA A 80 6.87 11.08 -12.19
C ALA A 80 5.57 11.87 -12.38
N GLY A 81 4.41 11.20 -12.33
CA GLY A 81 3.11 11.86 -12.47
C GLY A 81 2.86 12.90 -11.38
N PHE A 82 3.06 12.55 -10.10
CA PHE A 82 2.95 13.51 -9.00
C PHE A 82 4.03 14.58 -9.06
N GLY A 83 5.26 14.20 -9.41
CA GLY A 83 6.37 15.13 -9.54
C GLY A 83 6.11 16.23 -10.58
N MET A 84 5.55 15.85 -11.73
CA MET A 84 5.19 16.81 -12.78
C MET A 84 4.06 17.77 -12.40
N VAL A 85 3.25 17.42 -11.42
CA VAL A 85 2.25 18.36 -10.86
C VAL A 85 2.92 19.40 -9.96
N ILE A 86 3.97 19.01 -9.24
CA ILE A 86 4.68 19.89 -8.29
C ILE A 86 5.73 20.73 -9.01
N GLU A 87 6.49 20.11 -9.91
CA GLU A 87 7.60 20.74 -10.63
C GLU A 87 7.69 20.22 -12.08
N PRO A 88 7.03 20.91 -13.04
CA PRO A 88 6.91 20.45 -14.42
C PRO A 88 8.16 20.79 -15.25
N THR A 89 9.32 20.27 -14.87
CA THR A 89 10.58 20.44 -15.62
C THR A 89 11.13 19.09 -16.09
N TRP A 90 11.82 19.07 -17.24
CA TRP A 90 12.43 17.84 -17.75
C TRP A 90 13.48 17.23 -16.82
N LYS A 91 14.24 18.10 -16.13
CA LYS A 91 15.24 17.67 -15.16
C LYS A 91 14.57 17.01 -13.96
N ALA A 92 13.53 17.64 -13.41
CA ALA A 92 12.73 17.11 -12.31
C ALA A 92 12.04 15.79 -12.70
N LEU A 93 11.51 15.67 -13.93
CA LEU A 93 10.92 14.43 -14.42
C LEU A 93 11.87 13.24 -14.34
N LEU A 94 13.12 13.43 -14.81
CA LEU A 94 14.14 12.37 -14.74
C LEU A 94 14.50 12.01 -13.30
N ALA A 95 14.58 13.00 -12.41
CA ALA A 95 14.81 12.79 -11.00
C ALA A 95 13.65 12.00 -10.35
N HIS A 96 12.39 12.36 -10.62
CA HIS A 96 11.22 11.66 -10.12
C HIS A 96 11.13 10.22 -10.64
N LEU A 97 11.42 10.00 -11.93
CA LEU A 97 11.47 8.64 -12.49
C LEU A 97 12.54 7.80 -11.79
N PHE A 98 13.73 8.35 -11.58
CA PHE A 98 14.83 7.66 -10.93
C PHE A 98 14.51 7.31 -9.47
N LEU A 99 14.07 8.29 -8.68
CA LEU A 99 13.73 8.05 -7.27
C LEU A 99 12.55 7.10 -7.11
N GLY A 100 11.53 7.22 -7.96
CA GLY A 100 10.40 6.29 -7.98
C GLY A 100 10.81 4.86 -8.36
N LEU A 101 11.77 4.71 -9.28
CA LEU A 101 12.35 3.41 -9.64
C LEU A 101 13.08 2.80 -8.43
N VAL A 102 13.85 3.59 -7.69
CA VAL A 102 14.53 3.13 -6.47
C VAL A 102 13.52 2.64 -5.42
N VAL A 103 12.46 3.41 -5.17
CA VAL A 103 11.38 2.99 -4.25
C VAL A 103 10.73 1.69 -4.72
N GLY A 104 10.40 1.59 -6.01
CA GLY A 104 9.84 0.37 -6.60
C GLY A 104 10.76 -0.84 -6.46
N LEU A 105 12.07 -0.64 -6.59
CA LEU A 105 13.06 -1.69 -6.38
C LEU A 105 13.10 -2.14 -4.91
N ILE A 106 13.11 -1.22 -3.96
CA ILE A 106 13.05 -1.53 -2.53
C ILE A 106 11.80 -2.36 -2.22
N VAL A 107 10.65 -1.96 -2.73
CA VAL A 107 9.38 -2.70 -2.58
C VAL A 107 9.46 -4.09 -3.20
N ALA A 108 10.03 -4.21 -4.41
CA ALA A 108 10.16 -5.49 -5.10
C ALA A 108 11.09 -6.46 -4.35
N ILE A 109 12.20 -5.96 -3.80
CA ILE A 109 13.15 -6.75 -3.01
C ILE A 109 12.51 -7.21 -1.69
N ASN A 110 11.65 -6.39 -1.10
CA ASN A 110 11.00 -6.73 0.19
C ASN A 110 9.89 -7.78 0.05
N ARG A 111 9.39 -8.06 -1.15
CA ARG A 111 8.29 -9.04 -1.34
C ARG A 111 8.46 -10.39 -0.65
N PRO A 112 9.66 -11.04 -0.66
CA PRO A 112 9.85 -12.30 0.04
C PRO A 112 9.93 -12.16 1.57
N PHE A 113 9.95 -10.93 2.10
CA PHE A 113 10.13 -10.65 3.53
C PHE A 113 8.96 -9.85 4.11
N PRO A 114 7.75 -10.43 4.25
CA PRO A 114 6.55 -9.69 4.68
C PRO A 114 6.71 -9.05 6.06
N ASN A 115 7.55 -9.58 6.92
CA ASN A 115 7.82 -9.05 8.26
C ASN A 115 8.53 -7.69 8.26
N LEU A 116 9.17 -7.31 7.14
CA LEU A 116 9.85 -6.02 6.99
C LEU A 116 8.94 -4.93 6.42
N THR A 117 7.73 -5.27 6.00
CA THR A 117 6.77 -4.33 5.41
C THR A 117 6.54 -3.07 6.26
N PRO A 118 6.42 -3.13 7.61
CA PRO A 118 6.22 -1.93 8.42
C PRO A 118 7.41 -0.96 8.41
N ILE A 119 8.62 -1.47 8.16
CA ILE A 119 9.85 -0.67 8.16
C ILE A 119 10.11 -0.06 6.77
N LEU A 120 9.45 -0.58 5.75
CA LEU A 120 9.66 -0.22 4.35
C LEU A 120 9.55 1.29 4.06
N PRO A 121 8.53 2.02 4.55
CA PRO A 121 8.43 3.46 4.32
C PRO A 121 9.63 4.22 4.89
N THR A 122 10.09 3.84 6.09
CA THR A 122 11.24 4.47 6.75
C THR A 122 12.53 4.23 5.97
N VAL A 123 12.79 2.99 5.57
CA VAL A 123 13.97 2.64 4.76
C VAL A 123 13.94 3.37 3.43
N SER A 124 12.79 3.40 2.75
CA SER A 124 12.63 4.11 1.49
C SER A 124 12.86 5.61 1.64
N ALA A 125 12.34 6.23 2.71
CA ALA A 125 12.56 7.64 2.99
C ALA A 125 14.04 7.95 3.17
N VAL A 126 14.77 7.16 3.96
CA VAL A 126 16.20 7.33 4.18
C VAL A 126 16.98 7.19 2.86
N VAL A 127 16.75 6.11 2.10
CA VAL A 127 17.46 5.85 0.85
C VAL A 127 17.17 6.94 -0.18
N VAL A 128 15.90 7.31 -0.37
CA VAL A 128 15.50 8.36 -1.31
C VAL A 128 16.12 9.71 -0.93
N THR A 129 16.11 10.07 0.37
CA THR A 129 16.70 11.33 0.83
C THR A 129 18.20 11.37 0.59
N LEU A 130 18.93 10.31 0.90
CA LEU A 130 20.38 10.24 0.64
C LEU A 130 20.69 10.32 -0.84
N LEU A 131 19.98 9.58 -1.69
CA LEU A 131 20.19 9.63 -3.14
C LEU A 131 19.82 10.99 -3.72
N ALA A 132 18.72 11.58 -3.28
CA ALA A 132 18.33 12.92 -3.72
C ALA A 132 19.37 13.96 -3.33
N THR A 133 19.92 13.90 -2.10
CA THR A 133 20.96 14.83 -1.63
C THR A 133 22.27 14.69 -2.43
N TRP A 134 22.64 13.47 -2.83
CA TRP A 134 23.93 13.25 -3.50
C TRP A 134 23.87 13.39 -5.02
N PHE A 135 22.76 13.02 -5.65
CA PHE A 135 22.67 12.91 -7.12
C PHE A 135 21.69 13.91 -7.74
N VAL A 136 20.79 14.48 -6.95
CA VAL A 136 19.70 15.30 -7.47
C VAL A 136 19.71 16.72 -6.89
N ALA A 137 20.58 17.00 -5.93
CA ALA A 137 20.67 18.32 -5.28
C ALA A 137 20.89 19.47 -6.27
N ASP A 138 21.70 19.24 -7.33
CA ASP A 138 21.98 20.23 -8.37
C ASP A 138 20.79 20.50 -9.30
N VAL A 139 19.76 19.65 -9.26
CA VAL A 139 18.52 19.76 -10.05
C VAL A 139 17.42 20.44 -9.24
N ALA A 140 17.58 20.47 -7.92
CA ALA A 140 16.60 20.97 -6.96
C ALA A 140 16.76 22.47 -6.70
N ASP A 141 16.61 23.31 -7.73
CA ASP A 141 16.70 24.76 -7.60
C ASP A 141 15.75 25.34 -6.53
N ASP A 142 14.58 24.70 -6.33
CA ASP A 142 13.51 25.17 -5.43
C ASP A 142 13.34 24.34 -4.14
N GLY A 143 14.24 23.42 -3.85
CA GLY A 143 14.23 22.66 -2.60
C GLY A 143 14.03 21.15 -2.77
N LEU A 144 14.85 20.43 -2.06
CA LEU A 144 14.97 18.96 -2.10
C LEU A 144 13.64 18.23 -1.78
N LEU A 145 12.80 18.82 -0.93
CA LEU A 145 11.51 18.25 -0.54
C LEU A 145 10.54 18.10 -1.72
N ARG A 146 10.58 19.00 -2.69
CA ARG A 146 9.72 18.91 -3.89
C ARG A 146 10.05 17.70 -4.74
N ILE A 147 11.30 17.27 -4.72
CA ILE A 147 11.77 16.13 -5.49
C ILE A 147 11.57 14.81 -4.74
N ILE A 148 11.75 14.81 -3.40
CA ILE A 148 11.61 13.62 -2.57
C ILE A 148 10.14 13.21 -2.37
N SER A 149 9.25 14.18 -2.14
CA SER A 149 7.85 13.93 -1.79
C SER A 149 7.11 13.06 -2.82
N PRO A 150 7.22 13.28 -4.14
CA PRO A 150 6.54 12.43 -5.13
C PRO A 150 6.98 10.97 -5.13
N ALA A 151 8.26 10.71 -4.84
CA ALA A 151 8.78 9.35 -4.78
C ALA A 151 8.19 8.55 -3.60
N LEU A 152 7.89 9.23 -2.50
CA LEU A 152 7.36 8.61 -1.28
C LEU A 152 5.83 8.60 -1.21
N ILE A 153 5.14 9.37 -2.07
CA ILE A 153 3.68 9.55 -2.00
C ILE A 153 2.92 8.22 -2.14
N ALA A 154 3.45 7.30 -2.95
CA ALA A 154 2.86 5.99 -3.15
C ALA A 154 2.96 5.07 -1.90
N MET A 155 3.79 5.43 -0.94
CA MET A 155 3.93 4.71 0.34
C MET A 155 3.07 5.30 1.45
N LEU A 156 2.46 6.46 1.24
CA LEU A 156 1.54 7.04 2.20
C LEU A 156 0.29 6.16 2.28
N PRO A 157 -0.20 5.86 3.49
CA PRO A 157 -1.42 5.08 3.69
C PRO A 157 -2.65 5.96 3.34
N GLY A 158 -2.88 6.19 2.04
CA GLY A 158 -3.89 7.12 1.55
C GLY A 158 -5.28 6.82 2.10
N MET A 159 -5.67 5.54 2.18
CA MET A 159 -6.95 5.15 2.79
C MET A 159 -7.03 5.51 4.28
N ALA A 160 -5.94 5.30 5.04
CA ALA A 160 -5.93 5.67 6.47
C ALA A 160 -6.02 7.19 6.67
N LEU A 161 -5.43 7.98 5.77
CA LEU A 161 -5.53 9.44 5.79
C LEU A 161 -6.92 9.97 5.44
N VAL A 162 -7.71 9.20 4.70
CA VAL A 162 -9.10 9.56 4.37
C VAL A 162 -10.07 9.07 5.44
N ILE A 163 -9.92 7.83 5.88
CA ILE A 163 -10.84 7.21 6.85
C ILE A 163 -10.66 7.81 8.24
N GLY A 164 -9.42 8.06 8.68
CA GLY A 164 -9.15 8.60 10.01
C GLY A 164 -9.89 9.91 10.32
N PRO A 165 -9.88 10.95 9.46
CA PRO A 165 -10.68 12.16 9.67
C PRO A 165 -12.20 11.92 9.64
N ILE A 166 -12.69 10.97 8.85
CA ILE A 166 -14.12 10.64 8.79
C ILE A 166 -14.57 10.01 10.12
N GLU A 167 -13.78 9.11 10.69
CA GLU A 167 -14.07 8.48 11.98
C GLU A 167 -13.96 9.46 13.16
N LEU A 168 -13.07 10.46 13.06
CA LEU A 168 -12.95 11.51 14.09
C LEU A 168 -14.09 12.54 14.03
N ALA A 169 -14.78 12.65 12.89
CA ALA A 169 -15.86 13.60 12.69
C ALA A 169 -17.25 13.00 12.96
N GLY A 170 -17.40 11.71 13.14
CA GLY A 170 -18.64 10.99 13.44
C GLY A 170 -18.73 10.58 14.88
#